data_d4dcb117b26a73fb1bcb9c94e42c7396
#
_entry.id   d4dcb117b26a73fb1bcb9c94e42c7396
#
_cell.length_a   1.000
_cell.length_b   1.000
_cell.length_c   1.000
_cell.angle_alpha   90.00
_cell.angle_beta   90.00
_cell.angle_gamma   90.00
#
_symmetry.space_group_name_H-M   'P 1'
#
loop_
_entity.id
_entity.type
_entity.pdbx_description
1 polymer ?
#
loop_
_entity_poly.entity_id
_entity_poly.type
_entity_poly.pdbx_seq_one_letter_code
_entity_poly.pdbx_strand_id
1 'polypeptide(L)'
;VSYFTGRKLQEVTSTEIVLMGAGVEKNEYQKEFNENEKLIVGVSSRFVSRKKIDWVIDSLNDLQMDGYDVTLNIFGYGKLEKYLKKLSDISSQEVNFYSDDDENALDSFYKNLDLFVMPAKSRFFGREYEGLGLVYLEAASYGLPVLVGSSGGAFETIIPGKTGFIVGSRNEIYDAIKYFYENKDMIKEFGSNSKLFVEENFSWETVVEKFKVNTN
;
A
#
# COMPACT_ATOMS: atom_id res chain seq x y z
N VAL A 1 8.77 14.21 6.61
CA VAL A 1 8.03 12.97 6.31
C VAL A 1 6.95 13.30 5.29
N SER A 2 5.79 13.83 5.64
CA SER A 2 4.71 14.20 4.73
C SER A 2 4.23 15.62 4.99
N TYR A 3 3.56 16.24 4.01
CA TYR A 3 2.93 17.56 4.21
C TYR A 3 1.86 17.50 5.30
N PHE A 4 1.13 16.38 5.39
CA PHE A 4 0.17 16.17 6.46
C PHE A 4 0.86 16.19 7.84
N THR A 5 1.96 15.48 8.02
CA THR A 5 2.71 15.44 9.28
C THR A 5 3.31 16.81 9.59
N GLY A 6 3.84 17.52 8.58
CA GLY A 6 4.37 18.88 8.74
C GLY A 6 3.32 19.86 9.24
N ARG A 7 2.12 19.86 8.66
CA ARG A 7 1.00 20.69 9.13
C ARG A 7 0.61 20.36 10.56
N LYS A 8 0.58 19.09 10.94
CA LYS A 8 0.29 18.68 12.33
C LYS A 8 1.36 19.14 13.32
N LEU A 9 2.62 19.14 12.93
CA LEU A 9 3.69 19.70 13.77
C LEU A 9 3.56 21.21 13.89
N GLN A 10 3.22 21.93 12.82
CA GLN A 10 3.07 23.39 12.85
C GLN A 10 1.93 23.86 13.78
N GLU A 11 0.92 22.99 14.06
CA GLU A 11 -0.14 23.26 15.04
C GLU A 11 0.39 23.40 16.49
N VAL A 12 1.58 22.81 16.78
CA VAL A 12 2.14 22.72 18.14
C VAL A 12 3.48 23.41 18.31
N THR A 13 4.04 23.99 17.25
CA THR A 13 5.31 24.74 17.31
C THR A 13 5.27 26.00 16.44
N SER A 14 5.95 27.06 16.87
CA SER A 14 6.22 28.27 16.07
C SER A 14 7.51 28.17 15.25
N THR A 15 8.28 27.10 15.43
CA THR A 15 9.52 26.86 14.68
C THR A 15 9.20 26.54 13.22
N GLU A 16 9.98 27.08 12.31
CA GLU A 16 9.90 26.73 10.88
C GLU A 16 10.16 25.25 10.67
N ILE A 17 9.30 24.61 9.88
CA ILE A 17 9.38 23.17 9.57
C ILE A 17 9.81 23.00 8.13
N VAL A 18 10.99 22.42 7.93
CA VAL A 18 11.47 22.00 6.62
C VAL A 18 11.07 20.54 6.37
N LEU A 19 10.31 20.31 5.32
CA LEU A 19 9.85 18.97 4.93
C LEU A 19 10.89 18.33 4.00
N MET A 20 11.60 17.33 4.48
CA MET A 20 12.54 16.57 3.66
C MET A 20 11.85 15.54 2.75
N GLY A 21 10.62 15.14 3.07
CA GLY A 21 9.97 14.01 2.40
C GLY A 21 10.48 12.66 2.90
N ALA A 22 10.28 11.65 2.09
CA ALA A 22 10.83 10.30 2.26
C ALA A 22 11.13 9.75 0.88
N GLY A 23 12.24 9.02 0.75
CA GLY A 23 12.67 8.41 -0.50
C GLY A 23 12.55 6.89 -0.44
N VAL A 24 12.42 6.29 -1.60
CA VAL A 24 12.58 4.85 -1.83
C VAL A 24 13.67 4.62 -2.87
N GLU A 25 14.28 3.45 -2.82
CA GLU A 25 15.26 3.03 -3.82
C GLU A 25 14.58 2.88 -5.18
N LYS A 26 15.29 3.29 -6.24
CA LYS A 26 14.85 2.98 -7.59
C LYS A 26 14.88 1.48 -7.80
N ASN A 27 13.81 0.97 -8.38
CA ASN A 27 13.69 -0.44 -8.70
C ASN A 27 13.74 -0.66 -10.21
N GLU A 28 14.75 -1.38 -10.68
CA GLU A 28 14.90 -1.72 -12.11
C GLU A 28 13.98 -2.86 -12.54
N TYR A 29 13.29 -3.51 -11.60
CA TYR A 29 12.38 -4.60 -11.90
C TYR A 29 11.29 -4.16 -12.88
N GLN A 30 11.12 -4.93 -13.93
CA GLN A 30 10.05 -4.79 -14.91
C GLN A 30 8.98 -5.83 -14.62
N LYS A 31 7.82 -5.39 -14.15
CA LYS A 31 6.71 -6.30 -13.87
C LYS A 31 6.22 -6.95 -15.17
N GLU A 32 6.36 -8.27 -15.26
CA GLU A 32 5.69 -9.06 -16.30
C GLU A 32 4.26 -9.34 -15.83
N PHE A 33 3.31 -8.93 -16.63
CA PHE A 33 1.89 -9.15 -16.32
C PHE A 33 1.45 -10.46 -16.97
N ASN A 34 1.12 -11.44 -16.13
CA ASN A 34 0.48 -12.66 -16.59
C ASN A 34 -1.02 -12.39 -16.76
N GLU A 35 -1.57 -12.76 -17.91
CA GLU A 35 -3.02 -12.75 -18.15
C GLU A 35 -3.75 -13.89 -17.42
N ASN A 36 -3.11 -14.47 -16.40
CA ASN A 36 -3.70 -15.52 -15.59
C ASN A 36 -5.03 -15.06 -14.98
N GLU A 37 -5.97 -15.98 -14.88
CA GLU A 37 -7.29 -15.71 -14.29
C GLU A 37 -7.19 -15.26 -12.83
N LYS A 38 -6.21 -15.76 -12.08
CA LYS A 38 -5.98 -15.49 -10.66
C LYS A 38 -5.35 -14.11 -10.43
N LEU A 39 -5.86 -13.36 -9.43
CA LEU A 39 -5.32 -12.09 -9.01
C LEU A 39 -4.63 -12.24 -7.64
N ILE A 40 -3.36 -11.82 -7.55
CA ILE A 40 -2.57 -11.89 -6.33
C ILE A 40 -2.51 -10.50 -5.67
N VAL A 41 -3.20 -10.37 -4.55
CA VAL A 41 -3.28 -9.13 -3.76
C VAL A 41 -2.32 -9.21 -2.58
N GLY A 42 -1.57 -8.14 -2.32
CA GLY A 42 -0.60 -8.07 -1.22
C GLY A 42 -0.89 -7.01 -0.18
N VAL A 43 -0.55 -7.33 1.07
CA VAL A 43 -0.49 -6.39 2.21
C VAL A 43 0.87 -6.50 2.87
N SER A 44 1.57 -5.38 3.08
CA SER A 44 2.80 -5.34 3.88
C SER A 44 2.65 -4.32 5.01
N SER A 45 2.65 -4.77 6.27
CA SER A 45 2.59 -3.86 7.42
C SER A 45 2.81 -4.56 8.76
N ARG A 46 2.96 -3.76 9.82
CA ARG A 46 2.78 -4.26 11.19
C ARG A 46 1.32 -4.66 11.43
N PHE A 47 1.08 -5.79 12.08
CA PHE A 47 -0.27 -6.28 12.37
C PHE A 47 -0.89 -5.57 13.57
N VAL A 48 -1.41 -4.37 13.32
CA VAL A 48 -2.10 -3.52 14.30
C VAL A 48 -3.45 -3.07 13.75
N SER A 49 -4.41 -2.81 14.62
CA SER A 49 -5.82 -2.60 14.24
C SER A 49 -6.08 -1.41 13.30
N ARG A 50 -5.20 -0.39 13.30
CA ARG A 50 -5.35 0.75 12.36
C ARG A 50 -5.03 0.39 10.92
N LYS A 51 -4.31 -0.70 10.67
CA LYS A 51 -3.94 -1.16 9.31
C LYS A 51 -5.06 -1.89 8.59
N LYS A 52 -6.10 -2.30 9.32
CA LYS A 52 -7.32 -2.88 8.75
C LYS A 52 -7.11 -4.08 7.82
N ILE A 53 -6.14 -4.95 8.17
CA ILE A 53 -5.86 -6.19 7.41
C ILE A 53 -7.08 -7.12 7.45
N ASP A 54 -7.82 -7.11 8.56
CA ASP A 54 -9.10 -7.80 8.71
C ASP A 54 -10.10 -7.45 7.58
N TRP A 55 -10.19 -6.19 7.21
CA TRP A 55 -11.05 -5.74 6.10
C TRP A 55 -10.62 -6.33 4.76
N VAL A 56 -9.31 -6.46 4.55
CA VAL A 56 -8.78 -7.03 3.29
C VAL A 56 -9.13 -8.52 3.22
N ILE A 57 -8.89 -9.28 4.32
CA ILE A 57 -9.25 -10.70 4.39
C ILE A 57 -10.74 -10.90 4.10
N ASP A 58 -11.60 -10.13 4.78
CA ASP A 58 -13.05 -10.20 4.58
C ASP A 58 -13.48 -9.85 3.15
N SER A 59 -12.89 -8.78 2.54
CA SER A 59 -13.26 -8.36 1.18
C SER A 59 -12.85 -9.40 0.13
N LEU A 60 -11.68 -10.03 0.29
CA LEU A 60 -11.27 -11.09 -0.63
C LEU A 60 -12.07 -12.37 -0.43
N ASN A 61 -12.49 -12.66 0.80
CA ASN A 61 -13.40 -13.76 1.05
C ASN A 61 -14.74 -13.57 0.33
N ASP A 62 -15.30 -12.37 0.37
CA ASP A 62 -16.53 -12.06 -0.35
C ASP A 62 -16.34 -12.19 -1.87
N LEU A 63 -15.21 -11.71 -2.41
CA LEU A 63 -14.87 -11.87 -3.83
C LEU A 63 -14.78 -13.35 -4.23
N GLN A 64 -14.11 -14.17 -3.42
CA GLN A 64 -14.02 -15.62 -3.68
C GLN A 64 -15.39 -16.28 -3.65
N MET A 65 -16.27 -15.89 -2.73
CA MET A 65 -17.66 -16.39 -2.68
C MET A 65 -18.47 -15.97 -3.91
N ASP A 66 -18.18 -14.83 -4.50
CA ASP A 66 -18.80 -14.34 -5.73
C ASP A 66 -18.15 -14.92 -7.01
N GLY A 67 -17.18 -15.85 -6.86
CA GLY A 67 -16.58 -16.59 -7.96
C GLY A 67 -15.32 -15.96 -8.57
N TYR A 68 -14.74 -14.94 -7.95
CA TYR A 68 -13.48 -14.32 -8.37
C TYR A 68 -12.29 -15.10 -7.80
N ASP A 69 -11.34 -15.53 -8.64
CA ASP A 69 -10.15 -16.24 -8.19
C ASP A 69 -9.10 -15.26 -7.70
N VAL A 70 -9.03 -15.09 -6.37
CA VAL A 70 -8.15 -14.14 -5.68
C VAL A 70 -7.31 -14.83 -4.62
N THR A 71 -6.05 -14.44 -4.49
CA THR A 71 -5.14 -14.87 -3.40
C THR A 71 -4.67 -13.67 -2.62
N LEU A 72 -4.57 -13.81 -1.30
CA LEU A 72 -4.03 -12.77 -0.43
C LEU A 72 -2.67 -13.18 0.13
N ASN A 73 -1.66 -12.39 -0.14
CA ASN A 73 -0.34 -12.48 0.47
C ASN A 73 -0.18 -11.38 1.53
N ILE A 74 0.17 -11.76 2.75
CA ILE A 74 0.33 -10.83 3.88
C ILE A 74 1.76 -10.92 4.40
N PHE A 75 2.50 -9.81 4.31
CA PHE A 75 3.87 -9.70 4.81
C PHE A 75 3.90 -8.88 6.10
N GLY A 76 4.59 -9.40 7.12
CA GLY A 76 4.83 -8.69 8.37
C GLY A 76 4.50 -9.50 9.62
N TYR A 77 4.41 -8.77 10.73
CA TYR A 77 4.18 -9.37 12.05
C TYR A 77 3.49 -8.37 12.99
N GLY A 78 2.99 -8.84 14.14
CA GLY A 78 2.46 -7.95 15.16
C GLY A 78 1.41 -8.57 16.07
N LYS A 79 0.84 -7.71 16.92
CA LYS A 79 -0.07 -8.14 18.00
C LYS A 79 -1.32 -8.85 17.51
N LEU A 80 -1.77 -8.60 16.29
CA LEU A 80 -2.98 -9.20 15.72
C LEU A 80 -2.71 -10.49 14.94
N GLU A 81 -1.49 -11.00 14.89
CA GLU A 81 -1.13 -12.15 14.05
C GLU A 81 -2.03 -13.37 14.30
N LYS A 82 -2.21 -13.76 15.55
CA LYS A 82 -3.08 -14.90 15.92
C LYS A 82 -4.53 -14.68 15.49
N TYR A 83 -5.01 -13.44 15.60
CA TYR A 83 -6.37 -13.08 15.17
C TYR A 83 -6.51 -13.16 13.65
N LEU A 84 -5.56 -12.60 12.91
CA LEU A 84 -5.58 -12.60 11.44
C LEU A 84 -5.46 -14.03 10.86
N LYS A 85 -4.58 -14.86 11.43
CA LYS A 85 -4.47 -16.27 11.05
C LYS A 85 -5.77 -17.03 11.30
N LYS A 86 -6.40 -16.84 12.46
CA LYS A 86 -7.71 -17.45 12.75
C LYS A 86 -8.80 -16.97 11.79
N LEU A 87 -8.78 -15.69 11.40
CA LEU A 87 -9.72 -15.14 10.42
C LEU A 87 -9.50 -15.77 9.04
N SER A 88 -8.24 -15.94 8.63
CA SER A 88 -7.90 -16.58 7.36
C SER A 88 -8.27 -18.07 7.33
N ASP A 89 -8.17 -18.79 8.45
CA ASP A 89 -8.51 -20.23 8.53
C ASP A 89 -10.00 -20.51 8.25
N ILE A 90 -10.87 -19.53 8.46
CA ILE A 90 -12.32 -19.63 8.20
C ILE A 90 -12.74 -19.01 6.86
N SER A 91 -11.78 -18.46 6.12
CA SER A 91 -11.99 -17.84 4.81
C SER A 91 -12.00 -18.86 3.68
N SER A 92 -12.68 -18.56 2.59
CA SER A 92 -12.72 -19.40 1.39
C SER A 92 -11.54 -19.20 0.47
N GLN A 93 -10.89 -18.04 0.51
CA GLN A 93 -9.73 -17.74 -0.33
C GLN A 93 -8.43 -18.27 0.27
N GLU A 94 -7.42 -18.40 -0.59
CA GLU A 94 -6.05 -18.69 -0.18
C GLU A 94 -5.40 -17.45 0.46
N VAL A 95 -4.91 -17.59 1.70
CA VAL A 95 -4.18 -16.52 2.43
C VAL A 95 -2.81 -17.04 2.86
N ASN A 96 -1.76 -16.37 2.39
CA ASN A 96 -0.38 -16.72 2.69
C ASN A 96 0.25 -15.65 3.58
N PHE A 97 0.90 -16.08 4.67
CA PHE A 97 1.62 -15.20 5.59
C PHE A 97 3.13 -15.32 5.38
N TYR A 98 3.80 -14.18 5.27
CA TYR A 98 5.24 -14.06 5.10
C TYR A 98 5.84 -13.21 6.21
N SER A 99 7.07 -13.50 6.60
CA SER A 99 7.86 -12.75 7.57
C SER A 99 9.25 -12.47 7.02
N ASP A 100 9.99 -11.62 7.71
CA ASP A 100 11.31 -11.13 7.32
C ASP A 100 12.42 -12.13 7.73
N ASP A 101 12.26 -13.38 7.31
CA ASP A 101 13.19 -14.47 7.66
C ASP A 101 14.38 -14.58 6.67
N ASP A 102 14.36 -13.83 5.55
CA ASP A 102 15.36 -13.79 4.49
C ASP A 102 15.51 -12.35 3.95
N GLU A 103 16.74 -11.90 3.67
CA GLU A 103 17.03 -10.57 3.11
C GLU A 103 16.28 -10.28 1.80
N ASN A 104 15.94 -11.31 1.03
CA ASN A 104 15.19 -11.18 -0.23
C ASN A 104 13.68 -11.42 -0.09
N ALA A 105 13.19 -11.72 1.11
CA ALA A 105 11.78 -12.09 1.32
C ALA A 105 10.82 -10.98 0.89
N LEU A 106 11.13 -9.73 1.22
CA LEU A 106 10.32 -8.57 0.88
C LEU A 106 10.37 -8.24 -0.64
N ASP A 107 11.53 -8.35 -1.27
CA ASP A 107 11.69 -8.18 -2.71
C ASP A 107 10.88 -9.23 -3.48
N SER A 108 11.02 -10.50 -3.10
CA SER A 108 10.25 -11.60 -3.67
C SER A 108 8.75 -11.44 -3.45
N PHE A 109 8.34 -10.93 -2.29
CA PHE A 109 6.95 -10.64 -1.98
C PHE A 109 6.37 -9.63 -2.96
N TYR A 110 6.97 -8.43 -3.14
CA TYR A 110 6.43 -7.42 -4.07
C TYR A 110 6.44 -7.89 -5.53
N LYS A 111 7.45 -8.64 -5.97
CA LYS A 111 7.53 -9.18 -7.35
C LYS A 111 6.38 -10.12 -7.70
N ASN A 112 5.88 -10.86 -6.72
CA ASN A 112 4.81 -11.84 -6.89
C ASN A 112 3.39 -11.26 -6.75
N LEU A 113 3.22 -9.95 -6.55
CA LEU A 113 1.90 -9.33 -6.44
C LEU A 113 1.42 -8.75 -7.77
N ASP A 114 0.11 -8.64 -7.93
CA ASP A 114 -0.54 -7.89 -9.01
C ASP A 114 -1.11 -6.56 -8.50
N LEU A 115 -1.48 -6.48 -7.23
CA LEU A 115 -2.09 -5.33 -6.59
C LEU A 115 -1.64 -5.23 -5.14
N PHE A 116 -1.35 -4.03 -4.67
CA PHE A 116 -1.03 -3.77 -3.27
C PHE A 116 -2.16 -3.03 -2.57
N VAL A 117 -2.53 -3.47 -1.36
CA VAL A 117 -3.59 -2.84 -0.56
C VAL A 117 -3.17 -2.69 0.90
N MET A 118 -3.34 -1.51 1.48
CA MET A 118 -3.24 -1.31 2.92
C MET A 118 -4.24 -0.21 3.34
N PRO A 119 -5.46 -0.56 3.77
CA PRO A 119 -6.54 0.39 4.04
C PRO A 119 -6.41 1.03 5.42
N ALA A 120 -5.24 1.62 5.71
CA ALA A 120 -4.97 2.23 7.01
C ALA A 120 -6.01 3.30 7.35
N LYS A 121 -6.46 3.30 8.61
CA LYS A 121 -7.43 4.25 9.15
C LYS A 121 -6.88 5.05 10.31
N SER A 122 -7.23 6.33 10.38
CA SER A 122 -6.97 7.15 11.56
C SER A 122 -7.84 6.71 12.73
N ARG A 123 -7.31 6.79 13.96
CA ARG A 123 -7.98 6.43 15.21
C ARG A 123 -7.88 7.54 16.23
N PHE A 124 -8.63 7.42 17.33
CA PHE A 124 -8.60 8.35 18.45
C PHE A 124 -8.75 9.81 18.01
N PHE A 125 -9.80 10.10 17.20
CA PHE A 125 -10.09 11.44 16.68
C PHE A 125 -8.89 12.05 15.91
N GLY A 126 -8.17 11.22 15.14
CA GLY A 126 -7.03 11.67 14.33
C GLY A 126 -5.70 11.80 15.07
N ARG A 127 -5.60 11.32 16.31
CA ARG A 127 -4.33 11.31 17.07
C ARG A 127 -3.38 10.19 16.63
N GLU A 128 -3.93 9.09 16.10
CA GLU A 128 -3.17 8.00 15.50
C GLU A 128 -3.50 7.96 14.00
N TYR A 129 -2.51 8.17 13.15
CA TYR A 129 -2.67 8.26 11.69
C TYR A 129 -1.47 7.63 10.96
N GLU A 130 -1.60 7.46 9.64
CA GLU A 130 -0.48 7.09 8.78
C GLU A 130 0.36 8.33 8.47
N GLY A 131 1.67 8.28 8.77
CA GLY A 131 2.56 9.42 8.54
C GLY A 131 2.72 9.74 7.05
N LEU A 132 3.09 8.73 6.26
CA LEU A 132 3.17 8.74 4.81
C LEU A 132 2.78 7.36 4.26
N GLY A 133 3.34 6.30 4.84
CA GLY A 133 3.14 4.92 4.39
C GLY A 133 4.13 4.52 3.31
N LEU A 134 5.41 4.36 3.68
CA LEU A 134 6.49 3.95 2.76
C LEU A 134 6.16 2.69 1.96
N VAL A 135 5.45 1.75 2.55
CA VAL A 135 5.03 0.51 1.88
C VAL A 135 4.21 0.73 0.60
N TYR A 136 3.48 1.86 0.50
CA TYR A 136 2.79 2.21 -0.75
C TYR A 136 3.77 2.62 -1.84
N LEU A 137 4.80 3.40 -1.47
CA LEU A 137 5.86 3.83 -2.39
C LEU A 137 6.74 2.66 -2.79
N GLU A 138 7.04 1.77 -1.84
CA GLU A 138 7.76 0.51 -2.10
C GLU A 138 6.99 -0.33 -3.12
N ALA A 139 5.72 -0.64 -2.88
CA ALA A 139 4.88 -1.39 -3.82
C ALA A 139 4.80 -0.70 -5.21
N ALA A 140 4.62 0.61 -5.23
CA ALA A 140 4.57 1.40 -6.45
C ALA A 140 5.88 1.35 -7.25
N SER A 141 7.06 1.29 -6.57
CA SER A 141 8.36 1.15 -7.23
C SER A 141 8.52 -0.18 -7.98
N TYR A 142 7.78 -1.22 -7.58
CA TYR A 142 7.69 -2.49 -8.30
C TYR A 142 6.67 -2.47 -9.45
N GLY A 143 6.05 -1.32 -9.72
CA GLY A 143 5.05 -1.21 -10.78
C GLY A 143 3.70 -1.82 -10.40
N LEU A 144 3.33 -1.77 -9.12
CA LEU A 144 2.03 -2.23 -8.64
C LEU A 144 1.04 -1.07 -8.55
N PRO A 145 -0.23 -1.25 -8.96
CA PRO A 145 -1.30 -0.37 -8.53
C PRO A 145 -1.43 -0.42 -7.01
N VAL A 146 -1.81 0.70 -6.36
CA VAL A 146 -1.90 0.75 -4.90
C VAL A 146 -3.28 1.19 -4.42
N LEU A 147 -3.85 0.45 -3.46
CA LEU A 147 -5.05 0.85 -2.73
C LEU A 147 -4.64 1.40 -1.38
N VAL A 148 -4.82 2.70 -1.17
CA VAL A 148 -4.40 3.39 0.05
C VAL A 148 -5.58 3.69 0.96
N GLY A 149 -5.37 3.56 2.27
CA GLY A 149 -6.37 3.92 3.25
C GLY A 149 -6.56 5.43 3.40
N SER A 150 -7.73 5.84 3.89
CA SER A 150 -8.08 7.24 4.14
C SER A 150 -7.46 7.76 5.45
N SER A 151 -6.12 7.73 5.59
CA SER A 151 -5.43 8.06 6.83
C SER A 151 -4.19 8.94 6.61
N GLY A 152 -4.20 10.11 7.20
CA GLY A 152 -3.00 10.96 7.33
C GLY A 152 -2.36 11.34 6.01
N GLY A 153 -1.05 11.10 5.89
CA GLY A 153 -0.26 11.37 4.69
C GLY A 153 -0.34 10.31 3.59
N ALA A 154 -1.14 9.23 3.77
CA ALA A 154 -1.28 8.19 2.76
C ALA A 154 -1.75 8.73 1.39
N PHE A 155 -2.55 9.79 1.37
CA PHE A 155 -3.00 10.45 0.14
C PHE A 155 -1.86 11.04 -0.71
N GLU A 156 -0.70 11.32 -0.10
CA GLU A 156 0.45 11.90 -0.79
C GLU A 156 1.24 10.86 -1.60
N THR A 157 0.94 9.58 -1.40
CA THR A 157 1.63 8.45 -2.06
C THR A 157 0.94 7.96 -3.34
N ILE A 158 -0.11 8.64 -3.79
CA ILE A 158 -0.99 8.18 -4.86
C ILE A 158 -1.52 9.35 -5.70
N ILE A 159 -1.76 9.10 -6.98
CA ILE A 159 -2.61 9.90 -7.86
C ILE A 159 -3.91 9.11 -8.07
N PRO A 160 -5.02 9.46 -7.37
CA PRO A 160 -6.27 8.70 -7.45
C PRO A 160 -6.78 8.57 -8.88
N GLY A 161 -7.17 7.35 -9.28
CA GLY A 161 -7.64 7.04 -10.63
C GLY A 161 -6.54 6.92 -11.68
N LYS A 162 -5.24 7.04 -11.30
CA LYS A 162 -4.10 6.86 -12.22
C LYS A 162 -3.08 5.86 -11.69
N THR A 163 -2.77 5.91 -10.39
CA THR A 163 -1.82 4.99 -9.76
C THR A 163 -2.49 4.02 -8.81
N GLY A 164 -3.79 4.20 -8.55
CA GLY A 164 -4.59 3.38 -7.66
C GLY A 164 -5.83 4.10 -7.16
N PHE A 165 -6.39 3.62 -6.05
CA PHE A 165 -7.60 4.18 -5.44
C PHE A 165 -7.44 4.41 -3.94
N ILE A 166 -8.23 5.35 -3.40
CA ILE A 166 -8.37 5.57 -1.96
C ILE A 166 -9.54 4.72 -1.49
N VAL A 167 -9.31 3.92 -0.44
CA VAL A 167 -10.31 3.02 0.14
C VAL A 167 -10.49 3.30 1.62
N GLY A 168 -11.71 3.59 2.04
CA GLY A 168 -12.06 3.92 3.43
C GLY A 168 -13.03 2.93 4.07
N SER A 169 -13.46 1.91 3.34
CA SER A 169 -14.39 0.88 3.79
C SER A 169 -14.09 -0.48 3.16
N ARG A 170 -14.66 -1.54 3.75
CA ARG A 170 -14.58 -2.90 3.22
C ARG A 170 -15.19 -3.00 1.82
N ASN A 171 -16.33 -2.35 1.59
CA ASN A 171 -16.99 -2.35 0.28
C ASN A 171 -16.12 -1.69 -0.80
N GLU A 172 -15.47 -0.56 -0.47
CA GLU A 172 -14.57 0.11 -1.42
C GLU A 172 -13.33 -0.72 -1.74
N ILE A 173 -12.84 -1.55 -0.78
CA ILE A 173 -11.76 -2.52 -1.04
C ILE A 173 -12.26 -3.59 -2.01
N TYR A 174 -13.43 -4.16 -1.75
CA TYR A 174 -14.06 -5.16 -2.61
C TYR A 174 -14.23 -4.61 -4.03
N ASP A 175 -14.86 -3.43 -4.18
CA ASP A 175 -15.14 -2.81 -5.49
C ASP A 175 -13.85 -2.49 -6.26
N ALA A 176 -12.81 -1.99 -5.57
CA ALA A 176 -11.53 -1.67 -6.20
C ALA A 176 -10.78 -2.93 -6.68
N ILE A 177 -10.77 -4.01 -5.88
CA ILE A 177 -10.12 -5.27 -6.27
C ILE A 177 -10.90 -5.92 -7.42
N LYS A 178 -12.22 -5.93 -7.36
CA LYS A 178 -13.10 -6.39 -8.44
C LYS A 178 -12.83 -5.65 -9.74
N TYR A 179 -12.71 -4.31 -9.68
CA TYR A 179 -12.38 -3.49 -10.84
C TYR A 179 -11.10 -3.96 -11.53
N PHE A 180 -10.01 -4.19 -10.77
CA PHE A 180 -8.76 -4.67 -11.35
C PHE A 180 -8.83 -6.12 -11.83
N TYR A 181 -9.64 -6.97 -11.18
CA TYR A 181 -9.87 -8.33 -11.64
C TYR A 181 -10.57 -8.36 -13.00
N GLU A 182 -11.60 -7.53 -13.18
CA GLU A 182 -12.39 -7.43 -14.41
C GLU A 182 -11.67 -6.63 -15.53
N ASN A 183 -10.65 -5.84 -15.18
CA ASN A 183 -9.93 -4.97 -16.10
C ASN A 183 -8.40 -5.15 -15.95
N LYS A 184 -7.90 -6.33 -16.35
CA LYS A 184 -6.48 -6.70 -16.18
C LYS A 184 -5.50 -5.70 -16.82
N ASP A 185 -5.83 -5.10 -17.97
CA ASP A 185 -5.01 -4.07 -18.62
C ASP A 185 -4.78 -2.87 -17.71
N MET A 186 -5.73 -2.53 -16.84
CA MET A 186 -5.59 -1.44 -15.89
C MET A 186 -4.54 -1.71 -14.82
N ILE A 187 -4.25 -2.97 -14.50
CA ILE A 187 -3.15 -3.32 -13.58
C ILE A 187 -1.83 -2.83 -14.16
N LYS A 188 -1.60 -3.10 -15.45
CA LYS A 188 -0.39 -2.66 -16.17
C LYS A 188 -0.31 -1.15 -16.28
N GLU A 189 -1.41 -0.50 -16.67
CA GLU A 189 -1.46 0.95 -16.83
C GLU A 189 -1.21 1.67 -15.51
N PHE A 190 -1.98 1.33 -14.46
CA PHE A 190 -1.84 1.95 -13.15
C PHE A 190 -0.49 1.63 -12.51
N GLY A 191 0.00 0.40 -12.67
CA GLY A 191 1.31 -0.01 -12.17
C GLY A 191 2.45 0.78 -12.82
N SER A 192 2.43 0.97 -14.13
CA SER A 192 3.40 1.79 -14.85
C SER A 192 3.35 3.25 -14.40
N ASN A 193 2.16 3.80 -14.21
CA ASN A 193 1.96 5.14 -13.70
C ASN A 193 2.45 5.27 -12.24
N SER A 194 2.24 4.24 -11.40
CA SER A 194 2.72 4.19 -10.02
C SER A 194 4.23 4.26 -9.95
N LYS A 195 4.92 3.46 -10.77
CA LYS A 195 6.38 3.44 -10.84
C LYS A 195 6.93 4.79 -11.26
N LEU A 196 6.41 5.36 -12.36
CA LEU A 196 6.83 6.68 -12.84
C LEU A 196 6.61 7.76 -11.79
N PHE A 197 5.46 7.77 -11.13
CA PHE A 197 5.14 8.73 -10.07
C PHE A 197 6.14 8.66 -8.90
N VAL A 198 6.55 7.46 -8.49
CA VAL A 198 7.52 7.27 -7.42
C VAL A 198 8.92 7.71 -7.87
N GLU A 199 9.35 7.34 -9.07
CA GLU A 199 10.66 7.75 -9.61
C GLU A 199 10.80 9.26 -9.70
N GLU A 200 9.76 9.98 -10.13
CA GLU A 200 9.77 11.44 -10.27
C GLU A 200 9.66 12.19 -8.95
N ASN A 201 8.98 11.63 -7.94
CA ASN A 201 8.62 12.38 -6.74
C ASN A 201 9.26 11.89 -5.45
N PHE A 202 9.63 10.61 -5.38
CA PHE A 202 10.05 9.92 -4.17
C PHE A 202 11.34 9.11 -4.33
N SER A 203 12.10 9.25 -5.42
CA SER A 203 13.46 8.71 -5.47
C SER A 203 14.35 9.46 -4.49
N TRP A 204 15.37 8.81 -3.93
CA TRP A 204 16.31 9.47 -3.01
C TRP A 204 16.99 10.67 -3.67
N GLU A 205 17.31 10.61 -4.97
CA GLU A 205 17.88 11.72 -5.71
C GLU A 205 16.94 12.93 -5.69
N THR A 206 15.66 12.72 -6.03
CA THR A 206 14.66 13.78 -6.05
C THR A 206 14.43 14.38 -4.65
N VAL A 207 14.41 13.55 -3.61
CA VAL A 207 14.23 14.01 -2.21
C VAL A 207 15.42 14.85 -1.76
N VAL A 208 16.66 14.44 -2.07
CA VAL A 208 17.88 15.19 -1.73
C VAL A 208 17.95 16.50 -2.48
N GLU A 209 17.58 16.55 -3.76
CA GLU A 209 17.54 17.81 -4.53
C GLU A 209 16.53 18.80 -3.94
N LYS A 210 15.31 18.36 -3.65
CA LYS A 210 14.29 19.20 -3.00
C LYS A 210 14.76 19.74 -1.65
N PHE A 211 15.49 18.94 -0.88
CA PHE A 211 16.04 19.37 0.40
C PHE A 211 17.08 20.49 0.23
N LYS A 212 18.03 20.34 -0.70
CA LYS A 212 19.07 21.36 -0.97
C LYS A 212 18.48 22.71 -1.38
N VAL A 213 17.41 22.69 -2.21
CA VAL A 213 16.73 23.93 -2.63
C VAL A 213 16.03 24.64 -1.48
N ASN A 214 15.46 23.91 -0.52
CA ASN A 214 14.71 24.48 0.60
C ASN A 214 15.59 24.89 1.79
N THR A 215 16.90 24.59 1.78
CA THR A 215 17.84 24.92 2.86
C THR A 215 18.87 25.99 2.49
N ASN A 216 18.84 26.47 1.26
CA ASN A 216 19.61 27.64 0.76
C ASN A 216 18.72 28.88 0.74
#